data_d18f080b628d1581b6ed1b6c1dadea5f
#
_entry.id   d18f080b628d1581b6ed1b6c1dadea5f
#
_cell.length_a   1.000
_cell.length_b   1.000
_cell.length_c   1.000
_cell.angle_alpha   90.00
_cell.angle_beta   90.00
_cell.angle_gamma   90.00
#
_symmetry.space_group_name_H-M   'P 1'
#
loop_
_entity.id
_entity.type
_entity.pdbx_description
1 polymer ?
#
loop_
_entity_poly.entity_id
_entity_poly.type
_entity_poly.pdbx_seq_one_letter_code
_entity_poly.pdbx_strand_id
1 'polypeptide(L)'
;MTTTTTTSSPIILIAGHWLGAWAWEDVLDHLATDRSRTVAMTLPGLDADDPERATRTLEDQVAAVLDVLARLGASAEEPATIVAHSGANGPVSLVLDCRPELVHRVVWVDSGPVATGSAFAPDLPDGLEELPLPSLDLLAQQASLDGLSAEVLARFRARAVPEPGPVLRQPVVLTNDARRSVPTTLVCCSIPGAQVLELARDGHAMFAEVTTLEHLDVVDLPTGHWPMWSRPRDLAEVIRSAAARTS
;
A
#
# COMPACT_ATOMS: atom_id res chain seq x y z
N MET A 1 -11.70 -37.02 14.97
CA MET A 1 -11.11 -36.25 13.85
C MET A 1 -11.31 -34.77 14.15
N THR A 2 -10.33 -34.15 14.72
CA THR A 2 -10.32 -32.70 14.98
C THR A 2 -10.08 -32.00 13.66
N THR A 3 -11.10 -31.42 13.07
CA THR A 3 -10.96 -30.48 11.94
C THR A 3 -10.21 -29.26 12.44
N THR A 4 -8.92 -29.20 12.18
CA THR A 4 -8.13 -27.99 12.35
C THR A 4 -8.68 -26.98 11.33
N THR A 5 -9.54 -26.08 11.76
CA THR A 5 -9.95 -24.91 10.98
C THR A 5 -8.68 -24.06 10.85
N THR A 6 -8.03 -24.15 9.70
CA THR A 6 -6.94 -23.24 9.35
C THR A 6 -7.58 -21.85 9.22
N THR A 7 -7.51 -21.05 10.27
CA THR A 7 -7.90 -19.65 10.21
C THR A 7 -6.93 -18.96 9.25
N SER A 8 -7.45 -18.34 8.20
CA SER A 8 -6.62 -17.55 7.28
C SER A 8 -6.01 -16.35 8.01
N SER A 9 -4.73 -16.06 7.75
CA SER A 9 -4.07 -14.88 8.32
C SER A 9 -4.86 -13.60 8.01
N PRO A 10 -4.89 -12.62 8.93
CA PRO A 10 -5.54 -11.34 8.68
C PRO A 10 -4.96 -10.64 7.44
N ILE A 11 -5.81 -9.92 6.69
CA ILE A 11 -5.39 -9.12 5.52
C ILE A 11 -5.83 -7.68 5.73
N ILE A 12 -4.89 -6.74 5.58
CA ILE A 12 -5.16 -5.31 5.59
C ILE A 12 -4.85 -4.74 4.21
N LEU A 13 -5.80 -3.96 3.65
CA LEU A 13 -5.67 -3.30 2.36
C LEU A 13 -5.56 -1.79 2.58
N ILE A 14 -4.47 -1.20 2.12
CA ILE A 14 -4.17 0.22 2.30
C ILE A 14 -3.95 0.85 0.93
N ALA A 15 -4.80 1.83 0.58
CA ALA A 15 -4.69 2.56 -0.67
C ALA A 15 -3.68 3.71 -0.55
N GLY A 16 -3.16 4.14 -1.70
CA GLY A 16 -2.23 5.25 -1.79
C GLY A 16 -2.88 6.63 -1.70
N HIS A 17 -2.14 7.63 -2.15
CA HIS A 17 -2.52 9.03 -2.06
C HIS A 17 -3.95 9.33 -2.57
N TRP A 18 -4.61 10.26 -1.89
CA TRP A 18 -5.99 10.74 -2.15
C TRP A 18 -7.09 9.70 -1.95
N LEU A 19 -6.76 8.46 -1.55
CA LEU A 19 -7.66 7.31 -1.50
C LEU A 19 -7.91 6.84 -0.08
N GLY A 20 -9.13 6.31 0.15
CA GLY A 20 -9.48 5.62 1.38
C GLY A 20 -9.84 4.15 1.14
N ALA A 21 -10.39 3.51 2.15
CA ALA A 21 -10.83 2.11 2.13
C ALA A 21 -11.75 1.78 0.93
N TRP A 22 -12.52 2.74 0.50
CA TRP A 22 -13.44 2.63 -0.63
C TRP A 22 -12.78 2.22 -1.96
N ALA A 23 -11.49 2.51 -2.11
CA ALA A 23 -10.75 2.14 -3.32
C ALA A 23 -10.66 0.62 -3.53
N TRP A 24 -10.86 -0.16 -2.47
CA TRP A 24 -10.77 -1.61 -2.46
C TRP A 24 -12.12 -2.33 -2.56
N GLU A 25 -13.24 -1.62 -2.68
CA GLU A 25 -14.59 -2.20 -2.70
C GLU A 25 -14.70 -3.33 -3.74
N ASP A 26 -14.29 -3.05 -4.99
CA ASP A 26 -14.36 -4.01 -6.09
C ASP A 26 -13.43 -5.24 -5.87
N VAL A 27 -12.28 -5.07 -5.22
CA VAL A 27 -11.35 -6.17 -4.88
C VAL A 27 -11.91 -7.01 -3.74
N LEU A 28 -12.48 -6.38 -2.71
CA LEU A 28 -13.08 -7.08 -1.56
C LEU A 28 -14.21 -8.00 -1.99
N ASP A 29 -14.98 -7.63 -3.01
CA ASP A 29 -16.06 -8.47 -3.56
C ASP A 29 -15.53 -9.76 -4.22
N HIS A 30 -14.28 -9.76 -4.68
CA HIS A 30 -13.63 -10.89 -5.31
C HIS A 30 -12.68 -11.67 -4.38
N LEU A 31 -12.30 -11.12 -3.23
CA LEU A 31 -11.33 -11.77 -2.34
C LEU A 31 -11.84 -13.06 -1.71
N ALA A 32 -13.16 -13.29 -1.63
CA ALA A 32 -13.78 -14.52 -1.13
C ALA A 32 -13.15 -15.07 0.18
N THR A 33 -12.58 -14.18 1.00
CA THR A 33 -11.96 -14.49 2.28
C THR A 33 -12.95 -14.25 3.42
N ASP A 34 -12.62 -14.74 4.61
CA ASP A 34 -13.37 -14.39 5.81
C ASP A 34 -13.32 -12.86 6.01
N ARG A 35 -14.45 -12.20 5.73
CA ARG A 35 -14.56 -10.72 5.86
C ARG A 35 -14.34 -10.23 7.29
N SER A 36 -14.41 -11.10 8.30
CA SER A 36 -14.09 -10.73 9.68
C SER A 36 -12.59 -10.52 9.89
N ARG A 37 -11.75 -11.05 8.99
CA ARG A 37 -10.29 -10.97 9.06
C ARG A 37 -9.67 -10.22 7.87
N THR A 38 -10.48 -9.60 7.02
CA THR A 38 -10.02 -8.81 5.87
C THR A 38 -10.59 -7.40 5.95
N VAL A 39 -9.73 -6.40 6.07
CA VAL A 39 -10.11 -5.00 6.27
C VAL A 39 -9.41 -4.10 5.26
N ALA A 40 -10.18 -3.30 4.54
CA ALA A 40 -9.66 -2.12 3.88
C ALA A 40 -9.74 -0.94 4.85
N MET A 41 -8.66 -0.17 4.97
CA MET A 41 -8.63 0.98 5.88
C MET A 41 -8.39 2.29 5.15
N THR A 42 -8.92 3.36 5.73
CA THR A 42 -8.57 4.73 5.37
C THR A 42 -7.49 5.21 6.33
N LEU A 43 -6.38 5.69 5.79
CA LEU A 43 -5.32 6.27 6.61
C LEU A 43 -5.75 7.61 7.22
N PRO A 44 -5.29 7.97 8.42
CA PRO A 44 -5.45 9.32 8.97
C PRO A 44 -5.02 10.39 7.95
N GLY A 45 -5.86 11.42 7.84
CA GLY A 45 -5.69 12.47 6.85
C GLY A 45 -6.45 12.26 5.54
N LEU A 46 -6.91 11.03 5.26
CA LEU A 46 -7.66 10.68 4.05
C LEU A 46 -9.15 10.40 4.30
N ASP A 47 -9.63 10.74 5.50
CA ASP A 47 -11.04 10.75 5.83
C ASP A 47 -11.57 12.18 5.67
N ALA A 48 -12.54 12.37 4.77
CA ALA A 48 -13.13 13.69 4.51
C ALA A 48 -13.86 14.28 5.74
N ASP A 49 -14.32 13.41 6.64
CA ASP A 49 -15.05 13.78 7.85
C ASP A 49 -14.10 14.08 9.06
N ASP A 50 -12.79 13.82 8.94
CA ASP A 50 -11.81 14.17 9.97
C ASP A 50 -11.51 15.68 9.94
N PRO A 51 -11.94 16.46 10.96
CA PRO A 51 -11.70 17.91 11.00
C PRO A 51 -10.22 18.27 11.15
N GLU A 52 -9.39 17.33 11.60
CA GLU A 52 -7.95 17.52 11.81
C GLU A 52 -7.11 16.92 10.69
N ARG A 53 -7.73 16.46 9.58
CA ARG A 53 -7.05 15.69 8.53
C ARG A 53 -5.79 16.39 7.98
N ALA A 54 -5.81 17.72 7.82
CA ALA A 54 -4.69 18.50 7.28
C ALA A 54 -3.43 18.48 8.17
N THR A 55 -3.58 18.16 9.46
CA THR A 55 -2.49 18.11 10.44
C THR A 55 -1.95 16.71 10.71
N ARG A 56 -2.58 15.68 10.12
CA ARG A 56 -2.14 14.30 10.31
C ARG A 56 -0.71 14.08 9.79
N THR A 57 0.00 13.21 10.47
CA THR A 57 1.42 12.89 10.22
C THR A 57 1.61 11.43 9.80
N LEU A 58 2.82 11.06 9.38
CA LEU A 58 3.17 9.66 9.13
C LEU A 58 3.05 8.81 10.40
N GLU A 59 3.38 9.37 11.57
CA GLU A 59 3.23 8.69 12.85
C GLU A 59 1.77 8.35 13.15
N ASP A 60 0.83 9.25 12.85
CA ASP A 60 -0.61 8.99 13.00
C ASP A 60 -1.03 7.82 12.09
N GLN A 61 -0.53 7.80 10.85
CA GLN A 61 -0.82 6.73 9.89
C GLN A 61 -0.24 5.38 10.36
N VAL A 62 1.00 5.36 10.84
CA VAL A 62 1.64 4.16 11.40
C VAL A 62 0.87 3.65 12.62
N ALA A 63 0.52 4.53 13.55
CA ALA A 63 -0.27 4.17 14.73
C ALA A 63 -1.61 3.55 14.36
N ALA A 64 -2.31 4.14 13.37
CA ALA A 64 -3.59 3.60 12.90
C ALA A 64 -3.46 2.21 12.25
N VAL A 65 -2.40 1.95 11.48
CA VAL A 65 -2.13 0.61 10.91
C VAL A 65 -1.86 -0.39 12.03
N LEU A 66 -1.02 -0.05 13.01
CA LEU A 66 -0.73 -0.91 14.17
C LEU A 66 -1.99 -1.21 15.00
N ASP A 67 -2.88 -0.23 15.18
CA ASP A 67 -4.16 -0.42 15.85
C ASP A 67 -5.09 -1.37 15.08
N VAL A 68 -5.11 -1.30 13.73
CA VAL A 68 -5.87 -2.26 12.92
C VAL A 68 -5.29 -3.66 13.05
N LEU A 69 -3.95 -3.81 12.99
CA LEU A 69 -3.27 -5.10 13.22
C LEU A 69 -3.66 -5.69 14.58
N ALA A 70 -3.61 -4.90 15.64
CA ALA A 70 -3.99 -5.34 16.98
C ALA A 70 -5.46 -5.77 17.06
N ARG A 71 -6.38 -4.99 16.47
CA ARG A 71 -7.82 -5.35 16.44
C ARG A 71 -8.10 -6.64 15.68
N LEU A 72 -7.31 -6.96 14.67
CA LEU A 72 -7.41 -8.21 13.91
C LEU A 72 -6.71 -9.38 14.61
N GLY A 73 -6.07 -9.14 15.75
CA GLY A 73 -5.36 -10.15 16.53
C GLY A 73 -4.02 -10.56 15.94
N ALA A 74 -3.41 -9.69 15.10
CA ALA A 74 -2.09 -9.98 14.56
C ALA A 74 -1.04 -10.05 15.68
N SER A 75 -0.22 -11.09 15.65
CA SER A 75 0.87 -11.34 16.61
C SER A 75 2.04 -12.01 15.90
N ALA A 76 3.14 -12.24 16.61
CA ALA A 76 4.28 -12.98 16.05
C ALA A 76 3.93 -14.45 15.71
N GLU A 77 2.94 -15.04 16.40
CA GLU A 77 2.44 -16.39 16.13
C GLU A 77 1.40 -16.43 15.01
N GLU A 78 0.68 -15.34 14.83
CA GLU A 78 -0.35 -15.20 13.79
C GLU A 78 -0.22 -13.83 13.08
N PRO A 79 0.86 -13.63 12.30
CA PRO A 79 1.11 -12.35 11.64
C PRO A 79 0.15 -12.12 10.47
N ALA A 80 -0.08 -10.85 10.13
CA ALA A 80 -1.00 -10.41 9.08
C ALA A 80 -0.32 -10.23 7.72
N THR A 81 -1.08 -10.28 6.64
CA THR A 81 -0.67 -9.79 5.32
C THR A 81 -1.08 -8.33 5.16
N ILE A 82 -0.14 -7.48 4.76
CA ILE A 82 -0.42 -6.08 4.42
C ILE A 82 -0.35 -5.93 2.90
N VAL A 83 -1.40 -5.36 2.31
CA VAL A 83 -1.48 -4.98 0.91
C VAL A 83 -1.39 -3.46 0.83
N ALA A 84 -0.34 -2.95 0.23
CA ALA A 84 -0.04 -1.53 0.15
C ALA A 84 0.05 -1.06 -1.30
N HIS A 85 -0.79 -0.12 -1.67
CA HIS A 85 -0.79 0.48 -3.00
C HIS A 85 -0.12 1.85 -2.98
N SER A 86 0.76 2.12 -3.97
CA SER A 86 1.28 3.45 -4.24
C SER A 86 1.85 4.15 -2.98
N GLY A 87 1.36 5.35 -2.67
CA GLY A 87 1.79 6.18 -1.54
C GLY A 87 1.58 5.59 -0.13
N ALA A 88 0.90 4.45 -0.01
CA ALA A 88 0.88 3.70 1.26
C ALA A 88 2.26 3.12 1.62
N ASN A 89 3.24 3.20 0.72
CA ASN A 89 4.58 2.64 0.92
C ASN A 89 5.35 3.30 2.08
N GLY A 90 5.20 4.60 2.28
CA GLY A 90 5.82 5.33 3.39
C GLY A 90 5.42 4.77 4.76
N PRO A 91 4.12 4.87 5.15
CA PRO A 91 3.65 4.39 6.45
C PRO A 91 3.83 2.87 6.59
N VAL A 92 3.65 2.06 5.54
CA VAL A 92 3.83 0.60 5.63
C VAL A 92 5.32 0.23 5.82
N SER A 93 6.26 0.93 5.17
CA SER A 93 7.69 0.72 5.43
C SER A 93 8.07 1.03 6.88
N LEU A 94 7.46 2.06 7.50
CA LEU A 94 7.64 2.37 8.92
C LEU A 94 7.01 1.29 9.83
N VAL A 95 5.86 0.73 9.48
CA VAL A 95 5.27 -0.40 10.21
C VAL A 95 6.21 -1.61 10.18
N LEU A 96 6.78 -1.93 9.02
CA LEU A 96 7.78 -3.01 8.89
C LEU A 96 9.06 -2.73 9.70
N ASP A 97 9.47 -1.47 9.79
CA ASP A 97 10.63 -1.08 10.61
C ASP A 97 10.34 -1.22 12.11
N CYS A 98 9.14 -0.81 12.55
CA CYS A 98 8.74 -0.85 13.96
C CYS A 98 8.40 -2.26 14.45
N ARG A 99 7.64 -3.04 13.67
CA ARG A 99 7.03 -4.29 14.10
C ARG A 99 7.02 -5.35 12.97
N PRO A 100 8.18 -5.73 12.41
CA PRO A 100 8.27 -6.70 11.32
C PRO A 100 7.63 -8.05 11.67
N GLU A 101 7.68 -8.44 12.96
CA GLU A 101 7.14 -9.71 13.45
C GLU A 101 5.60 -9.82 13.37
N LEU A 102 4.90 -8.70 13.21
CA LEU A 102 3.44 -8.70 13.03
C LEU A 102 3.02 -8.94 11.58
N VAL A 103 4.00 -8.97 10.64
CA VAL A 103 3.73 -9.03 9.21
C VAL A 103 4.23 -10.34 8.62
N HIS A 104 3.29 -11.19 8.21
CA HIS A 104 3.54 -12.44 7.51
C HIS A 104 4.12 -12.20 6.11
N ARG A 105 3.53 -11.24 5.40
CA ARG A 105 3.92 -10.84 4.05
C ARG A 105 3.43 -9.43 3.75
N VAL A 106 4.21 -8.70 2.97
CA VAL A 106 3.73 -7.47 2.36
C VAL A 106 3.53 -7.65 0.86
N VAL A 107 2.42 -7.14 0.33
CA VAL A 107 2.08 -7.14 -1.10
C VAL A 107 2.07 -5.68 -1.56
N TRP A 108 3.11 -5.28 -2.28
CA TRP A 108 3.19 -3.95 -2.86
C TRP A 108 2.47 -3.94 -4.21
N VAL A 109 1.43 -3.14 -4.34
CA VAL A 109 0.62 -3.05 -5.55
C VAL A 109 1.03 -1.80 -6.33
N ASP A 110 1.66 -2.01 -7.48
CA ASP A 110 2.29 -0.98 -8.32
C ASP A 110 3.11 0.03 -7.50
N SER A 111 3.89 -0.50 -6.57
CA SER A 111 4.65 0.20 -5.56
C SER A 111 5.81 -0.68 -5.08
N GLY A 112 6.56 -0.19 -4.08
CA GLY A 112 7.63 -0.93 -3.44
C GLY A 112 8.07 -0.28 -2.13
N PRO A 113 8.94 -0.93 -1.34
CA PRO A 113 9.48 -0.34 -0.12
C PRO A 113 10.28 0.92 -0.45
N VAL A 114 10.25 1.88 0.47
CA VAL A 114 11.00 3.12 0.32
C VAL A 114 12.33 3.09 1.07
N ALA A 115 13.31 3.82 0.58
CA ALA A 115 14.58 4.01 1.27
C ALA A 115 14.46 5.01 2.43
N THR A 116 15.32 4.87 3.45
CA THR A 116 15.42 5.88 4.50
C THR A 116 15.77 7.25 3.90
N GLY A 117 15.14 8.31 4.41
CA GLY A 117 15.25 9.67 3.87
C GLY A 117 14.27 10.01 2.76
N SER A 118 13.51 9.02 2.24
CA SER A 118 12.49 9.27 1.23
C SER A 118 11.30 10.06 1.82
N ALA A 119 10.83 11.06 1.08
CA ALA A 119 9.54 11.72 1.29
C ALA A 119 8.85 11.87 -0.07
N PHE A 120 7.52 11.90 -0.09
CA PHE A 120 6.78 12.01 -1.35
C PHE A 120 6.99 13.37 -2.03
N ALA A 121 6.90 14.45 -1.25
CA ALA A 121 7.06 15.80 -1.74
C ALA A 121 7.88 16.64 -0.72
N PRO A 122 9.22 16.40 -0.61
CA PRO A 122 10.04 17.06 0.39
C PRO A 122 10.11 18.59 0.20
N ASP A 123 9.96 19.05 -1.04
CA ASP A 123 10.00 20.48 -1.40
C ASP A 123 8.63 21.17 -1.35
N LEU A 124 7.58 20.47 -0.87
CA LEU A 124 6.25 21.05 -0.74
C LEU A 124 6.31 22.23 0.25
N PRO A 125 5.84 23.44 -0.13
CA PRO A 125 5.90 24.61 0.75
C PRO A 125 5.24 24.37 2.11
N ASP A 126 5.86 24.82 3.19
CA ASP A 126 5.34 24.67 4.56
C ASP A 126 3.94 25.26 4.74
N GLY A 127 3.61 26.34 4.02
CA GLY A 127 2.30 26.97 4.05
C GLY A 127 1.20 26.22 3.28
N LEU A 128 1.54 25.13 2.56
CA LEU A 128 0.53 24.30 1.90
C LEU A 128 0.11 23.18 2.86
N GLU A 129 -1.06 23.34 3.44
CA GLU A 129 -1.59 22.40 4.43
C GLU A 129 -1.98 21.04 3.82
N GLU A 130 -2.52 21.07 2.59
CA GLU A 130 -3.02 19.89 1.90
C GLU A 130 -2.70 19.97 0.40
N LEU A 131 -2.40 18.80 -0.21
CA LEU A 131 -2.20 18.64 -1.64
C LEU A 131 -3.43 17.96 -2.27
N PRO A 132 -4.26 18.66 -3.05
CA PRO A 132 -5.40 18.05 -3.73
C PRO A 132 -4.97 17.11 -4.86
N LEU A 133 -5.87 16.19 -5.23
CA LEU A 133 -5.69 15.38 -6.43
C LEU A 133 -5.47 16.30 -7.64
N PRO A 134 -4.38 16.14 -8.41
CA PRO A 134 -4.13 16.94 -9.60
C PRO A 134 -5.20 16.72 -10.69
N SER A 135 -5.20 17.58 -11.70
CA SER A 135 -6.02 17.32 -12.89
C SER A 135 -5.66 15.97 -13.52
N LEU A 136 -6.61 15.32 -14.19
CA LEU A 136 -6.32 14.01 -14.82
C LEU A 136 -5.19 14.09 -15.85
N ASP A 137 -5.04 15.22 -16.53
CA ASP A 137 -3.95 15.42 -17.49
C ASP A 137 -2.57 15.48 -16.83
N LEU A 138 -2.49 16.07 -15.63
CA LEU A 138 -1.26 16.08 -14.83
C LEU A 138 -1.02 14.72 -14.17
N LEU A 139 -2.08 14.08 -13.69
CA LEU A 139 -1.99 12.74 -13.09
C LEU A 139 -1.49 11.72 -14.11
N ALA A 140 -1.98 11.78 -15.37
CA ALA A 140 -1.55 10.91 -16.45
C ALA A 140 -0.07 11.05 -16.85
N GLN A 141 0.57 12.17 -16.49
CA GLN A 141 2.01 12.36 -16.66
C GLN A 141 2.84 11.71 -15.56
N GLN A 142 2.24 11.43 -14.43
CA GLN A 142 2.89 10.88 -13.23
C GLN A 142 2.62 9.38 -13.05
N ALA A 143 1.44 8.91 -13.46
CA ALA A 143 1.00 7.54 -13.30
C ALA A 143 0.08 7.11 -14.45
N SER A 144 0.19 5.85 -14.89
CA SER A 144 -0.64 5.34 -15.98
C SER A 144 -2.11 5.21 -15.55
N LEU A 145 -3.00 5.80 -16.34
CA LEU A 145 -4.46 5.68 -16.20
C LEU A 145 -5.05 4.53 -17.04
N ASP A 146 -4.21 3.65 -17.60
CA ASP A 146 -4.64 2.57 -18.48
C ASP A 146 -5.66 1.65 -17.79
N GLY A 147 -6.70 1.29 -18.55
CA GLY A 147 -7.77 0.43 -18.08
C GLY A 147 -8.84 1.12 -17.23
N LEU A 148 -8.73 2.43 -16.96
CA LEU A 148 -9.75 3.18 -16.23
C LEU A 148 -10.79 3.78 -17.18
N SER A 149 -12.07 3.50 -16.93
CA SER A 149 -13.18 4.13 -17.66
C SER A 149 -13.40 5.57 -17.19
N ALA A 150 -14.10 6.37 -18.02
CA ALA A 150 -14.49 7.73 -17.64
C ALA A 150 -15.32 7.78 -16.35
N GLU A 151 -16.14 6.74 -16.10
CA GLU A 151 -16.96 6.63 -14.88
C GLU A 151 -16.07 6.40 -13.65
N VAL A 152 -15.08 5.52 -13.75
CA VAL A 152 -14.10 5.26 -12.68
C VAL A 152 -13.29 6.52 -12.37
N LEU A 153 -12.83 7.24 -13.40
CA LEU A 153 -12.12 8.51 -13.23
C LEU A 153 -13.00 9.59 -12.58
N ALA A 154 -14.29 9.65 -12.94
CA ALA A 154 -15.24 10.55 -12.29
C ALA A 154 -15.45 10.17 -10.80
N ARG A 155 -15.59 8.88 -10.48
CA ARG A 155 -15.67 8.35 -9.10
C ARG A 155 -14.42 8.71 -8.32
N PHE A 156 -13.23 8.53 -8.89
CA PHE A 156 -11.96 8.88 -8.26
C PHE A 156 -11.93 10.36 -7.89
N ARG A 157 -12.22 11.26 -8.83
CA ARG A 157 -12.24 12.70 -8.57
C ARG A 157 -13.27 13.13 -7.53
N ALA A 158 -14.43 12.47 -7.51
CA ALA A 158 -15.50 12.80 -6.57
C ALA A 158 -15.20 12.34 -5.12
N ARG A 159 -14.43 11.26 -4.96
CA ARG A 159 -14.13 10.65 -3.65
C ARG A 159 -12.71 10.90 -3.15
N ALA A 160 -11.85 11.49 -3.97
CA ALA A 160 -10.48 11.82 -3.57
C ALA A 160 -10.47 12.85 -2.45
N VAL A 161 -9.63 12.60 -1.43
CA VAL A 161 -9.40 13.50 -0.31
C VAL A 161 -7.99 14.09 -0.46
N PRO A 162 -7.79 15.42 -0.27
CA PRO A 162 -6.46 16.01 -0.32
C PRO A 162 -5.51 15.38 0.70
N GLU A 163 -4.26 15.18 0.30
CA GLU A 163 -3.22 14.65 1.18
C GLU A 163 -2.73 15.69 2.17
N PRO A 164 -2.53 15.33 3.45
CA PRO A 164 -1.93 16.22 4.45
C PRO A 164 -0.51 16.61 4.07
N GLY A 165 -0.20 17.91 4.12
CA GLY A 165 1.14 18.42 3.86
C GLY A 165 2.22 17.79 4.76
N PRO A 166 2.00 17.62 6.08
CA PRO A 166 2.96 16.96 6.96
C PRO A 166 3.32 15.53 6.52
N VAL A 167 2.34 14.72 6.09
CA VAL A 167 2.59 13.36 5.57
C VAL A 167 3.50 13.38 4.34
N LEU A 168 3.26 14.32 3.43
CA LEU A 168 3.99 14.38 2.15
C LEU A 168 5.43 14.87 2.31
N ARG A 169 5.69 15.79 3.26
CA ARG A 169 7.02 16.36 3.48
C ARG A 169 7.91 15.52 4.36
N GLN A 170 7.31 14.71 5.23
CA GLN A 170 8.04 13.98 6.26
C GLN A 170 8.91 12.88 5.65
N PRO A 171 10.23 12.89 5.89
CA PRO A 171 11.09 11.81 5.45
C PRO A 171 10.87 10.54 6.30
N VAL A 172 10.83 9.40 5.64
CA VAL A 172 10.80 8.09 6.29
C VAL A 172 12.16 7.80 6.90
N VAL A 173 12.22 7.42 8.18
CA VAL A 173 13.46 7.03 8.88
C VAL A 173 13.39 5.55 9.24
N LEU A 174 14.20 4.73 8.58
CA LEU A 174 14.24 3.28 8.75
C LEU A 174 15.57 2.88 9.40
N THR A 175 15.49 2.12 10.49
CA THR A 175 16.65 1.76 11.32
C THR A 175 16.75 0.25 11.61
N ASN A 176 15.68 -0.52 11.36
CA ASN A 176 15.60 -1.93 11.68
C ASN A 176 15.66 -2.78 10.40
N ASP A 177 16.80 -3.41 10.13
CA ASP A 177 17.01 -4.25 8.95
C ASP A 177 16.17 -5.53 8.94
N ALA A 178 15.59 -5.96 10.08
CA ALA A 178 14.69 -7.10 10.12
C ALA A 178 13.47 -6.95 9.18
N ARG A 179 13.10 -5.72 8.79
CA ARG A 179 12.06 -5.45 7.77
C ARG A 179 12.36 -6.13 6.43
N ARG A 180 13.66 -6.35 6.10
CA ARG A 180 14.12 -6.92 4.83
C ARG A 180 13.86 -8.41 4.73
N SER A 181 13.77 -9.09 5.88
CA SER A 181 13.45 -10.52 5.97
C SER A 181 11.95 -10.80 5.87
N VAL A 182 11.08 -9.77 5.92
CA VAL A 182 9.63 -9.95 5.74
C VAL A 182 9.35 -10.35 4.29
N PRO A 183 8.68 -11.50 4.05
CA PRO A 183 8.35 -11.95 2.71
C PRO A 183 7.58 -10.89 1.94
N THR A 184 8.00 -10.64 0.71
CA THR A 184 7.53 -9.52 -0.10
C THR A 184 7.05 -10.02 -1.47
N THR A 185 5.90 -9.51 -1.91
CA THR A 185 5.39 -9.67 -3.27
C THR A 185 5.27 -8.31 -3.93
N LEU A 186 5.97 -8.10 -5.05
CA LEU A 186 5.75 -6.94 -5.92
C LEU A 186 4.72 -7.31 -6.98
N VAL A 187 3.60 -6.58 -7.02
CA VAL A 187 2.61 -6.67 -8.09
C VAL A 187 2.87 -5.52 -9.05
N CYS A 188 3.54 -5.83 -10.14
CA CYS A 188 3.98 -4.89 -11.15
C CYS A 188 2.88 -4.66 -12.19
N CYS A 189 2.35 -3.44 -12.27
CA CYS A 189 1.21 -3.12 -13.12
C CYS A 189 1.61 -2.16 -14.26
N SER A 190 1.97 -0.93 -13.94
CA SER A 190 2.35 0.10 -14.92
C SER A 190 3.77 -0.08 -15.46
N ILE A 191 4.65 -0.71 -14.69
CA ILE A 191 6.02 -1.04 -15.09
C ILE A 191 6.19 -2.55 -14.99
N PRO A 192 6.67 -3.25 -16.03
CA PRO A 192 6.94 -4.69 -15.98
C PRO A 192 7.96 -5.07 -14.90
N GLY A 193 7.74 -6.17 -14.21
CA GLY A 193 8.61 -6.64 -13.13
C GLY A 193 10.08 -6.80 -13.54
N ALA A 194 10.34 -7.29 -14.75
CA ALA A 194 11.71 -7.38 -15.28
C ALA A 194 12.40 -6.01 -15.33
N GLN A 195 11.67 -4.95 -15.73
CA GLN A 195 12.17 -3.58 -15.77
C GLN A 195 12.37 -3.01 -14.36
N VAL A 196 11.45 -3.28 -13.43
CA VAL A 196 11.62 -2.89 -12.00
C VAL A 196 12.90 -3.48 -11.42
N LEU A 197 13.15 -4.77 -11.67
CA LEU A 197 14.37 -5.45 -11.19
C LEU A 197 15.65 -4.94 -11.87
N GLU A 198 15.58 -4.53 -13.13
CA GLU A 198 16.70 -3.91 -13.83
C GLU A 198 17.03 -2.53 -13.23
N LEU A 199 16.03 -1.65 -13.09
CA LEU A 199 16.18 -0.34 -12.47
C LEU A 199 16.70 -0.44 -11.02
N ALA A 200 16.23 -1.44 -10.25
CA ALA A 200 16.73 -1.69 -8.91
C ALA A 200 18.23 -2.04 -8.90
N ARG A 201 18.67 -2.92 -9.80
CA ARG A 201 20.09 -3.33 -9.95
C ARG A 201 20.98 -2.17 -10.40
N ASP A 202 20.42 -1.26 -11.23
CA ASP A 202 21.11 -0.06 -11.72
C ASP A 202 21.15 1.07 -10.67
N GLY A 203 20.57 0.85 -9.49
CA GLY A 203 20.60 1.79 -8.37
C GLY A 203 19.62 2.95 -8.51
N HIS A 204 18.54 2.78 -9.29
CA HIS A 204 17.50 3.81 -9.40
C HIS A 204 16.85 4.04 -8.03
N ALA A 205 16.82 5.29 -7.56
CA ALA A 205 16.43 5.64 -6.19
C ALA A 205 15.05 5.09 -5.77
N MET A 206 14.07 5.09 -6.67
CA MET A 206 12.72 4.59 -6.42
C MET A 206 12.68 3.07 -6.09
N PHE A 207 13.64 2.30 -6.61
CA PHE A 207 13.68 0.84 -6.48
C PHE A 207 14.88 0.34 -5.66
N ALA A 208 15.64 1.24 -5.03
CA ALA A 208 16.88 0.89 -4.33
C ALA A 208 16.67 -0.16 -3.24
N GLU A 209 15.59 -0.08 -2.46
CA GLU A 209 15.28 -1.04 -1.40
C GLU A 209 14.89 -2.43 -1.92
N VAL A 210 14.46 -2.56 -3.18
CA VAL A 210 14.07 -3.86 -3.77
C VAL A 210 15.25 -4.84 -3.77
N THR A 211 16.47 -4.36 -4.00
CA THR A 211 17.68 -5.21 -4.01
C THR A 211 18.10 -5.70 -2.64
N THR A 212 17.55 -5.12 -1.56
CA THR A 212 17.87 -5.47 -0.17
C THR A 212 16.93 -6.52 0.42
N LEU A 213 15.84 -6.84 -0.29
CA LEU A 213 14.84 -7.81 0.17
C LEU A 213 15.37 -9.25 0.08
N GLU A 214 15.23 -10.01 1.16
CA GLU A 214 15.72 -11.39 1.25
C GLU A 214 14.76 -12.39 0.58
N HIS A 215 13.45 -12.12 0.66
CA HIS A 215 12.37 -12.99 0.17
C HIS A 215 11.43 -12.21 -0.76
N LEU A 216 11.74 -12.20 -2.04
CA LEU A 216 11.04 -11.42 -3.05
C LEU A 216 10.36 -12.32 -4.09
N ASP A 217 9.05 -12.16 -4.21
CA ASP A 217 8.25 -12.63 -5.34
C ASP A 217 7.88 -11.45 -6.25
N VAL A 218 7.89 -11.64 -7.56
CA VAL A 218 7.45 -10.64 -8.53
C VAL A 218 6.33 -11.23 -9.37
N VAL A 219 5.23 -10.49 -9.46
CA VAL A 219 4.03 -10.88 -10.23
C VAL A 219 3.67 -9.74 -11.17
N ASP A 220 3.67 -10.01 -12.47
CA ASP A 220 3.18 -9.06 -13.46
C ASP A 220 1.65 -9.12 -13.57
N LEU A 221 1.02 -7.97 -13.40
CA LEU A 221 -0.41 -7.74 -13.65
C LEU A 221 -0.55 -6.53 -14.58
N PRO A 222 -0.26 -6.66 -15.88
CA PRO A 222 -0.17 -5.52 -16.79
C PRO A 222 -1.48 -4.74 -16.87
N THR A 223 -1.44 -3.50 -16.39
CA THR A 223 -2.53 -2.51 -16.41
C THR A 223 -1.97 -1.14 -15.98
N GLY A 224 -2.83 -0.13 -15.78
CA GLY A 224 -2.43 1.14 -15.17
C GLY A 224 -2.19 1.06 -13.67
N HIS A 225 -1.87 2.22 -13.08
CA HIS A 225 -1.47 2.37 -11.69
C HIS A 225 -2.55 1.97 -10.66
N TRP A 226 -3.80 1.87 -11.06
CA TRP A 226 -4.94 1.53 -10.18
C TRP A 226 -5.57 0.18 -10.52
N PRO A 227 -4.85 -0.96 -10.31
CA PRO A 227 -5.35 -2.30 -10.64
C PRO A 227 -6.59 -2.69 -9.84
N MET A 228 -6.83 -2.07 -8.67
CA MET A 228 -8.02 -2.29 -7.88
C MET A 228 -9.32 -1.91 -8.62
N TRP A 229 -9.22 -1.08 -9.68
CA TRP A 229 -10.36 -0.69 -10.51
C TRP A 229 -10.30 -1.26 -11.92
N SER A 230 -9.11 -1.40 -12.51
CA SER A 230 -8.95 -1.92 -13.88
C SER A 230 -8.93 -3.44 -13.94
N ARG A 231 -8.42 -4.13 -12.91
CA ARG A 231 -8.25 -5.59 -12.84
C ARG A 231 -8.60 -6.13 -11.43
N PRO A 232 -9.76 -5.79 -10.83
CA PRO A 232 -10.06 -6.10 -9.42
C PRO A 232 -10.06 -7.61 -9.13
N ARG A 233 -10.60 -8.43 -10.03
CA ARG A 233 -10.64 -9.89 -9.88
C ARG A 233 -9.25 -10.52 -9.88
N ASP A 234 -8.42 -10.10 -10.83
CA ASP A 234 -7.07 -10.65 -10.98
C ASP A 234 -6.19 -10.21 -9.81
N LEU A 235 -6.34 -8.96 -9.37
CA LEU A 235 -5.65 -8.45 -8.19
C LEU A 235 -6.05 -9.22 -6.92
N ALA A 236 -7.35 -9.50 -6.74
CA ALA A 236 -7.84 -10.32 -5.63
C ALA A 236 -7.24 -11.74 -5.64
N GLU A 237 -7.09 -12.35 -6.82
CA GLU A 237 -6.42 -13.65 -6.99
C GLU A 237 -4.95 -13.61 -6.56
N VAL A 238 -4.21 -12.57 -6.99
CA VAL A 238 -2.80 -12.36 -6.61
C VAL A 238 -2.68 -12.17 -5.10
N ILE A 239 -3.51 -11.32 -4.49
CA ILE A 239 -3.51 -11.07 -3.03
C ILE A 239 -3.78 -12.36 -2.27
N ARG A 240 -4.81 -13.12 -2.65
CA ARG A 240 -5.16 -14.40 -2.01
C ARG A 240 -4.01 -15.40 -2.12
N SER A 241 -3.42 -15.52 -3.30
CA SER A 241 -2.28 -16.42 -3.54
C SER A 241 -1.06 -16.01 -2.73
N ALA A 242 -0.77 -14.73 -2.62
CA ALA A 242 0.34 -14.21 -1.81
C ALA A 242 0.11 -14.47 -0.32
N ALA A 243 -1.08 -14.20 0.20
CA ALA A 243 -1.43 -14.41 1.61
C ALA A 243 -1.43 -15.89 2.04
N ALA A 244 -1.66 -16.81 1.09
CA ALA A 244 -1.66 -18.26 1.36
C ALA A 244 -0.25 -18.89 1.32
N ARG A 245 0.80 -18.16 0.87
CA ARG A 245 2.16 -18.69 0.81
C ARG A 245 2.74 -18.81 2.23
N THR A 246 3.19 -19.99 2.60
CA THR A 246 4.05 -20.17 3.78
C THR A 246 5.49 -19.78 3.41
N SER A 247 6.15 -19.12 4.32
CA SER A 247 7.58 -18.73 4.19
C SER A 247 8.47 -19.96 4.15
#